data_161ef9f36ce906c95d255238b794aacd
#
_entry.id   161ef9f36ce906c95d255238b794aacd
#
_cell.length_a   1.000
_cell.length_b   1.000
_cell.length_c   1.000
_cell.angle_alpha   90.00
_cell.angle_beta   90.00
_cell.angle_gamma   90.00
#
_symmetry.space_group_name_H-M   'P 1'
#
loop_
_entity.id
_entity.type
_entity.pdbx_description
1 polymer ?
#
loop_
_entity_poly.entity_id
_entity_poly.type
_entity_poly.pdbx_seq_one_letter_code
_entity_poly.pdbx_strand_id
1 'polypeptide(L)'
;MSKKSSDESRPAIEAYGLVKVYGEHRALDGIDLTVRRGQVFGFLGPNGAGKTTTIRVLATLTRPDGGAARVLGHDLLTERDAIRARVAVTGQFAALDEDLTGYENLTVLGRLHGLSRADGRRRADDLLTAFDLTGAAGRAVGGYSGGMRRRLDIAAGLIVTPDLLFLDEPTTGLDPRSRGQVWELVRRIAAAGATVLLTTQYLEEADQLADQIAVVDHGRIVAEGTSAQLKSRVGSGTLRLRLLDGEQRALARQVLSGALDGTVRLAADPLALSMLLTAPADPADVGRLVGQAMTRLAEARVGVAELTLGQPSLDEAFLTLTGHPATPDREDVPA
;
A
#
# COMPACT_ATOMS: atom_id res chain seq x y z
N MET A 1 -7.08 -21.92 -30.13
CA MET A 1 -6.37 -20.65 -29.81
C MET A 1 -7.29 -19.48 -29.43
N SER A 2 -8.62 -19.64 -29.31
CA SER A 2 -9.56 -18.50 -29.12
C SER A 2 -10.07 -18.25 -27.69
N LYS A 3 -9.75 -19.08 -26.71
CA LYS A 3 -10.21 -18.89 -25.30
C LYS A 3 -9.28 -18.04 -24.43
N LYS A 4 -8.00 -17.88 -24.79
CA LYS A 4 -7.03 -17.13 -24.01
C LYS A 4 -7.19 -15.60 -24.15
N SER A 5 -7.61 -15.12 -25.34
CA SER A 5 -7.72 -13.68 -25.62
C SER A 5 -8.95 -12.99 -24.97
N SER A 6 -10.03 -13.73 -24.69
CA SER A 6 -11.22 -13.19 -24.03
C SER A 6 -11.10 -13.14 -22.50
N ASP A 7 -10.17 -13.91 -21.92
CA ASP A 7 -9.93 -13.93 -20.47
C ASP A 7 -8.98 -12.81 -20.03
N GLU A 8 -8.08 -12.36 -20.91
CA GLU A 8 -7.14 -11.27 -20.65
C GLU A 8 -7.80 -9.88 -20.57
N SER A 9 -8.99 -9.71 -21.18
CA SER A 9 -9.73 -8.46 -21.16
C SER A 9 -10.57 -8.24 -19.89
N ARG A 10 -10.77 -9.31 -19.08
CA ARG A 10 -11.56 -9.24 -17.84
C ARG A 10 -10.71 -8.81 -16.66
N PRO A 11 -11.26 -8.04 -15.70
CA PRO A 11 -10.58 -7.74 -14.46
C PRO A 11 -10.12 -9.00 -13.70
N ALA A 12 -9.06 -8.85 -12.90
CA ALA A 12 -8.64 -9.90 -11.99
C ALA A 12 -9.59 -10.03 -10.80
N ILE A 13 -10.18 -8.91 -10.36
CA ILE A 13 -11.17 -8.87 -9.29
C ILE A 13 -12.32 -7.96 -9.73
N GLU A 14 -13.54 -8.42 -9.53
CA GLU A 14 -14.79 -7.66 -9.62
C GLU A 14 -15.60 -7.96 -8.37
N ALA A 15 -15.85 -6.96 -7.54
CA ALA A 15 -16.61 -7.08 -6.30
C ALA A 15 -17.67 -5.98 -6.23
N TYR A 16 -18.87 -6.35 -5.78
CA TYR A 16 -20.03 -5.47 -5.71
C TYR A 16 -20.71 -5.62 -4.35
N GLY A 17 -20.75 -4.54 -3.58
CA GLY A 17 -21.45 -4.45 -2.32
C GLY A 17 -21.01 -5.49 -1.29
N LEU A 18 -19.71 -5.86 -1.25
CA LEU A 18 -19.23 -6.88 -0.31
C LEU A 18 -19.44 -6.45 1.13
N VAL A 19 -20.10 -7.32 1.91
CA VAL A 19 -20.37 -7.13 3.34
C VAL A 19 -19.75 -8.28 4.13
N LYS A 20 -19.12 -7.95 5.26
CA LYS A 20 -18.66 -8.92 6.25
C LYS A 20 -18.89 -8.41 7.65
N VAL A 21 -19.55 -9.22 8.49
CA VAL A 21 -19.88 -8.88 9.87
C VAL A 21 -19.26 -9.91 10.81
N TYR A 22 -18.68 -9.45 11.91
CA TYR A 22 -18.17 -10.28 13.00
C TYR A 22 -18.83 -9.81 14.31
N GLY A 23 -19.80 -10.59 14.80
CA GLY A 23 -20.63 -10.14 15.93
C GLY A 23 -21.39 -8.86 15.57
N GLU A 24 -21.17 -7.80 16.33
CA GLU A 24 -21.75 -6.47 16.06
C GLU A 24 -20.88 -5.60 15.12
N HIS A 25 -19.63 -6.02 14.86
CA HIS A 25 -18.70 -5.24 14.05
C HIS A 25 -18.84 -5.53 12.56
N ARG A 26 -19.18 -4.51 11.79
CA ARG A 26 -19.24 -4.58 10.32
C ARG A 26 -17.86 -4.25 9.74
N ALA A 27 -17.08 -5.29 9.45
CA ALA A 27 -15.71 -5.14 8.94
C ALA A 27 -15.65 -4.75 7.46
N LEU A 28 -16.65 -5.17 6.65
CA LEU A 28 -16.87 -4.69 5.29
C LEU A 28 -18.30 -4.20 5.19
N ASP A 29 -18.49 -3.01 4.64
CA ASP A 29 -19.77 -2.31 4.55
C ASP A 29 -20.05 -1.81 3.13
N GLY A 30 -20.23 -2.76 2.21
CA GLY A 30 -20.55 -2.46 0.83
C GLY A 30 -19.31 -2.10 -0.01
N ILE A 31 -18.27 -2.93 0.02
CA ILE A 31 -17.07 -2.73 -0.80
C ILE A 31 -17.38 -3.03 -2.28
N ASP A 32 -17.22 -2.02 -3.12
CA ASP A 32 -17.17 -2.14 -4.58
C ASP A 32 -15.72 -2.00 -5.03
N LEU A 33 -15.20 -3.01 -5.76
CA LEU A 33 -13.78 -3.05 -6.14
C LEU A 33 -13.59 -3.66 -7.52
N THR A 34 -12.81 -3.00 -8.36
CA THR A 34 -12.40 -3.54 -9.67
C THR A 34 -10.88 -3.47 -9.80
N VAL A 35 -10.21 -4.62 -9.93
CA VAL A 35 -8.77 -4.72 -10.12
C VAL A 35 -8.47 -5.27 -11.49
N ARG A 36 -7.71 -4.53 -12.31
CA ARG A 36 -7.29 -4.96 -13.64
C ARG A 36 -6.17 -5.99 -13.53
N ARG A 37 -6.02 -6.84 -14.54
CA ARG A 37 -4.91 -7.80 -14.61
C ARG A 37 -3.57 -7.10 -14.83
N GLY A 38 -2.51 -7.67 -14.25
CA GLY A 38 -1.12 -7.23 -14.45
C GLY A 38 -0.77 -5.90 -13.79
N GLN A 39 -1.58 -5.40 -12.86
CA GLN A 39 -1.29 -4.18 -12.11
C GLN A 39 -1.01 -4.47 -10.64
N VAL A 40 -0.36 -3.54 -9.98
CA VAL A 40 -0.28 -3.46 -8.52
C VAL A 40 -1.41 -2.57 -8.03
N PHE A 41 -2.34 -3.15 -7.26
CA PHE A 41 -3.45 -2.44 -6.65
C PHE A 41 -3.23 -2.29 -5.15
N GLY A 42 -3.15 -1.05 -4.67
CA GLY A 42 -2.98 -0.71 -3.26
C GLY A 42 -4.33 -0.55 -2.55
N PHE A 43 -4.51 -1.24 -1.44
CA PHE A 43 -5.68 -1.12 -0.56
C PHE A 43 -5.23 -0.44 0.73
N LEU A 44 -5.33 0.88 0.76
CA LEU A 44 -4.75 1.76 1.77
C LEU A 44 -5.76 2.12 2.84
N GLY A 45 -5.40 2.00 4.12
CA GLY A 45 -6.27 2.44 5.21
C GLY A 45 -5.68 2.15 6.60
N PRO A 46 -6.27 2.70 7.66
CA PRO A 46 -5.83 2.47 9.03
C PRO A 46 -6.08 1.03 9.48
N ASN A 47 -5.57 0.69 10.66
CA ASN A 47 -5.88 -0.59 11.29
C ASN A 47 -7.38 -0.67 11.59
N GLY A 48 -7.98 -1.82 11.32
CA GLY A 48 -9.43 -2.02 11.49
C GLY A 48 -10.29 -1.53 10.32
N ALA A 49 -9.72 -0.90 9.28
CA ALA A 49 -10.49 -0.42 8.12
C ALA A 49 -11.09 -1.54 7.23
N GLY A 50 -10.78 -2.82 7.49
CA GLY A 50 -11.30 -3.95 6.71
C GLY A 50 -10.33 -4.54 5.69
N LYS A 51 -9.07 -4.07 5.63
CA LYS A 51 -8.06 -4.50 4.64
C LYS A 51 -7.84 -6.01 4.60
N THR A 52 -7.41 -6.59 5.72
CA THR A 52 -7.19 -8.05 5.88
C THR A 52 -8.47 -8.85 5.62
N THR A 53 -9.63 -8.33 6.07
CA THR A 53 -10.93 -8.98 5.82
C THR A 53 -11.24 -9.03 4.34
N THR A 54 -10.97 -7.98 3.57
CA THR A 54 -11.13 -7.94 2.11
C THR A 54 -10.28 -9.02 1.43
N ILE A 55 -8.99 -9.10 1.76
CA ILE A 55 -8.11 -10.17 1.25
C ILE A 55 -8.68 -11.54 1.61
N ARG A 56 -9.05 -11.79 2.87
CA ARG A 56 -9.57 -13.10 3.31
C ARG A 56 -10.85 -13.50 2.59
N VAL A 57 -11.72 -12.56 2.29
CA VAL A 57 -12.94 -12.79 1.50
C VAL A 57 -12.57 -13.12 0.05
N LEU A 58 -11.79 -12.27 -0.62
CA LEU A 58 -11.43 -12.45 -2.03
C LEU A 58 -10.57 -13.70 -2.28
N ALA A 59 -9.73 -14.07 -1.32
CA ALA A 59 -8.95 -15.32 -1.34
C ALA A 59 -9.78 -16.57 -0.95
N THR A 60 -11.09 -16.44 -0.75
CA THR A 60 -11.99 -17.51 -0.34
C THR A 60 -11.73 -18.13 1.04
N LEU A 61 -10.94 -17.47 1.88
CA LEU A 61 -10.64 -17.93 3.26
C LEU A 61 -11.79 -17.62 4.22
N THR A 62 -12.60 -16.62 3.91
CA THR A 62 -13.77 -16.22 4.69
C THR A 62 -14.96 -16.01 3.75
N ARG A 63 -16.16 -16.47 4.13
CA ARG A 63 -17.37 -16.25 3.34
C ARG A 63 -17.90 -14.83 3.64
N PRO A 64 -18.25 -14.04 2.61
CA PRO A 64 -18.96 -12.77 2.81
C PRO A 64 -20.38 -13.02 3.32
N ASP A 65 -20.97 -12.04 4.00
CA ASP A 65 -22.35 -12.08 4.49
C ASP A 65 -23.30 -11.39 3.50
N GLY A 66 -22.78 -10.62 2.54
CA GLY A 66 -23.54 -9.98 1.47
C GLY A 66 -22.66 -9.55 0.32
N GLY A 67 -23.31 -9.13 -0.77
CA GLY A 67 -22.65 -8.76 -2.01
C GLY A 67 -22.25 -9.95 -2.87
N ALA A 68 -21.53 -9.67 -3.96
CA ALA A 68 -21.04 -10.66 -4.90
C ALA A 68 -19.62 -10.30 -5.36
N ALA A 69 -18.81 -11.31 -5.71
CA ALA A 69 -17.52 -11.06 -6.34
C ALA A 69 -17.15 -12.16 -7.33
N ARG A 70 -16.31 -11.76 -8.30
CA ARG A 70 -15.58 -12.67 -9.18
C ARG A 70 -14.10 -12.43 -9.04
N VAL A 71 -13.34 -13.50 -8.92
CA VAL A 71 -11.87 -13.46 -8.88
C VAL A 71 -11.35 -14.29 -10.03
N LEU A 72 -10.55 -13.68 -10.90
CA LEU A 72 -10.04 -14.28 -12.14
C LEU A 72 -11.16 -14.84 -13.05
N GLY A 73 -12.35 -14.20 -13.00
CA GLY A 73 -13.55 -14.62 -13.73
C GLY A 73 -14.39 -15.69 -13.05
N HIS A 74 -13.93 -16.28 -11.94
CA HIS A 74 -14.64 -17.30 -11.17
C HIS A 74 -15.49 -16.69 -10.07
N ASP A 75 -16.68 -17.26 -9.86
CA ASP A 75 -17.59 -16.83 -8.80
C ASP A 75 -17.04 -17.19 -7.41
N LEU A 76 -17.05 -16.19 -6.51
CA LEU A 76 -16.43 -16.29 -5.17
C LEU A 76 -17.05 -17.38 -4.28
N LEU A 77 -18.34 -17.68 -4.45
CA LEU A 77 -19.07 -18.61 -3.57
C LEU A 77 -19.10 -20.03 -4.12
N THR A 78 -19.24 -20.18 -5.45
CA THR A 78 -19.50 -21.46 -6.11
C THR A 78 -18.27 -22.08 -6.76
N GLU A 79 -17.23 -21.27 -7.10
CA GLU A 79 -16.03 -21.73 -7.82
C GLU A 79 -14.73 -21.54 -7.00
N ARG A 80 -14.82 -21.74 -5.68
CA ARG A 80 -13.72 -21.47 -4.73
C ARG A 80 -12.41 -22.20 -5.04
N ASP A 81 -12.50 -23.46 -5.46
CA ASP A 81 -11.32 -24.27 -5.74
C ASP A 81 -10.60 -23.80 -7.01
N ALA A 82 -11.34 -23.33 -8.02
CA ALA A 82 -10.77 -22.71 -9.21
C ALA A 82 -10.03 -21.40 -8.88
N ILE A 83 -10.55 -20.62 -7.93
CA ILE A 83 -9.86 -19.41 -7.43
C ILE A 83 -8.59 -19.81 -6.68
N ARG A 84 -8.70 -20.73 -5.70
CA ARG A 84 -7.56 -21.15 -4.85
C ARG A 84 -6.40 -21.73 -5.65
N ALA A 85 -6.66 -22.39 -6.75
CA ALA A 85 -5.64 -22.94 -7.62
C ALA A 85 -4.80 -21.87 -8.36
N ARG A 86 -5.28 -20.62 -8.39
CA ARG A 86 -4.70 -19.53 -9.19
C ARG A 86 -4.26 -18.31 -8.37
N VAL A 87 -4.56 -18.30 -7.07
CA VAL A 87 -4.21 -17.20 -6.18
C VAL A 87 -3.15 -17.65 -5.16
N ALA A 88 -2.32 -16.71 -4.73
CA ALA A 88 -1.49 -16.88 -3.55
C ALA A 88 -1.78 -15.77 -2.55
N VAL A 89 -1.64 -16.10 -1.26
CA VAL A 89 -1.82 -15.15 -0.15
C VAL A 89 -0.58 -15.23 0.73
N THR A 90 0.06 -14.08 0.97
CA THR A 90 1.04 -13.96 2.02
C THR A 90 0.41 -13.13 3.14
N GLY A 91 0.28 -13.71 4.33
CA GLY A 91 -0.39 -13.08 5.48
C GLY A 91 0.57 -12.56 6.54
N GLN A 92 0.01 -12.05 7.64
CA GLN A 92 0.79 -11.68 8.83
C GLN A 92 1.45 -12.88 9.52
N PHE A 93 0.95 -14.09 9.27
CA PHE A 93 1.52 -15.34 9.80
C PHE A 93 2.14 -16.10 8.63
N ALA A 94 3.46 -16.14 8.61
CA ALA A 94 4.20 -16.93 7.65
C ALA A 94 3.81 -18.42 7.77
N ALA A 95 3.48 -19.04 6.63
CA ALA A 95 3.26 -20.50 6.57
C ALA A 95 4.59 -21.29 6.62
N LEU A 96 5.65 -20.66 7.18
CA LEU A 96 6.99 -21.19 7.25
C LEU A 96 7.22 -21.89 8.58
N ASP A 97 7.84 -23.04 8.52
CA ASP A 97 8.33 -23.77 9.69
C ASP A 97 9.67 -23.16 10.10
N GLU A 98 9.76 -22.69 11.34
CA GLU A 98 10.95 -22.00 11.86
C GLU A 98 12.12 -22.96 12.13
N ASP A 99 11.84 -24.24 12.36
CA ASP A 99 12.84 -25.29 12.57
C ASP A 99 13.47 -25.77 11.27
N LEU A 100 12.79 -25.61 10.15
CA LEU A 100 13.29 -25.95 8.82
C LEU A 100 14.16 -24.82 8.23
N THR A 101 15.08 -25.21 7.37
CA THR A 101 15.86 -24.26 6.56
C THR A 101 14.95 -23.57 5.52
N GLY A 102 15.41 -22.43 4.98
CA GLY A 102 14.70 -21.76 3.89
C GLY A 102 14.50 -22.66 2.66
N TYR A 103 15.52 -23.47 2.34
CA TYR A 103 15.46 -24.43 1.24
C TYR A 103 14.45 -25.56 1.50
N GLU A 104 14.44 -26.14 2.71
CA GLU A 104 13.51 -27.20 3.10
C GLU A 104 12.07 -26.71 3.07
N ASN A 105 11.79 -25.52 3.62
CA ASN A 105 10.47 -24.88 3.55
C ASN A 105 9.95 -24.83 2.11
N LEU A 106 10.71 -24.25 1.21
CA LEU A 106 10.29 -24.14 -0.20
C LEU A 106 10.13 -25.51 -0.87
N THR A 107 11.01 -26.46 -0.57
CA THR A 107 10.94 -27.81 -1.15
C THR A 107 9.69 -28.56 -0.64
N VAL A 108 9.37 -28.46 0.64
CA VAL A 108 8.16 -29.07 1.24
C VAL A 108 6.92 -28.45 0.61
N LEU A 109 6.84 -27.12 0.51
CA LEU A 109 5.72 -26.43 -0.12
C LEU A 109 5.56 -26.83 -1.59
N GLY A 110 6.65 -26.95 -2.34
CA GLY A 110 6.62 -27.44 -3.71
C GLY A 110 5.99 -28.86 -3.81
N ARG A 111 6.32 -29.74 -2.87
CA ARG A 111 5.74 -31.08 -2.79
C ARG A 111 4.24 -31.05 -2.46
N LEU A 112 3.83 -30.18 -1.54
CA LEU A 112 2.41 -29.99 -1.18
C LEU A 112 1.59 -29.47 -2.36
N HIS A 113 2.22 -28.66 -3.21
CA HIS A 113 1.62 -28.19 -4.49
C HIS A 113 1.75 -29.18 -5.66
N GLY A 114 2.23 -30.41 -5.42
CA GLY A 114 2.25 -31.47 -6.42
C GLY A 114 3.48 -31.47 -7.35
N LEU A 115 4.48 -30.64 -7.09
CA LEU A 115 5.72 -30.66 -7.87
C LEU A 115 6.49 -31.96 -7.65
N SER A 116 7.18 -32.46 -8.69
CA SER A 116 8.13 -33.56 -8.52
C SER A 116 9.27 -33.15 -7.59
N ARG A 117 10.02 -34.13 -7.04
CA ARG A 117 11.21 -33.83 -6.21
C ARG A 117 12.23 -32.97 -6.96
N ALA A 118 12.45 -33.24 -8.23
CA ALA A 118 13.42 -32.50 -9.04
C ALA A 118 12.92 -31.08 -9.34
N ASP A 119 11.64 -30.93 -9.70
CA ASP A 119 11.04 -29.61 -9.99
C ASP A 119 10.96 -28.76 -8.75
N GLY A 120 10.55 -29.34 -7.59
CA GLY A 120 10.50 -28.62 -6.33
C GLY A 120 11.86 -28.09 -5.87
N ARG A 121 12.94 -28.90 -6.03
CA ARG A 121 14.31 -28.47 -5.72
C ARG A 121 14.74 -27.32 -6.64
N ARG A 122 14.60 -27.49 -7.95
CA ARG A 122 14.93 -26.46 -8.94
C ARG A 122 14.18 -25.16 -8.65
N ARG A 123 12.88 -25.26 -8.36
CA ARG A 123 12.05 -24.11 -8.05
C ARG A 123 12.47 -23.41 -6.75
N ALA A 124 12.87 -24.18 -5.73
CA ALA A 124 13.42 -23.63 -4.48
C ALA A 124 14.72 -22.85 -4.73
N ASP A 125 15.66 -23.42 -5.52
CA ASP A 125 16.91 -22.74 -5.87
C ASP A 125 16.65 -21.45 -6.64
N ASP A 126 15.75 -21.47 -7.64
CA ASP A 126 15.35 -20.30 -8.43
C ASP A 126 14.79 -19.19 -7.54
N LEU A 127 13.88 -19.54 -6.62
CA LEU A 127 13.26 -18.58 -5.70
C LEU A 127 14.27 -18.03 -4.70
N LEU A 128 15.10 -18.87 -4.07
CA LEU A 128 16.13 -18.39 -3.14
C LEU A 128 17.10 -17.42 -3.83
N THR A 129 17.42 -17.68 -5.08
CA THR A 129 18.27 -16.79 -5.89
C THR A 129 17.55 -15.49 -6.22
N ALA A 130 16.30 -15.55 -6.71
CA ALA A 130 15.51 -14.37 -7.08
C ALA A 130 15.22 -13.45 -5.89
N PHE A 131 15.17 -14.02 -4.67
CA PHE A 131 14.86 -13.31 -3.43
C PHE A 131 16.10 -12.94 -2.59
N ASP A 132 17.31 -13.15 -3.14
CA ASP A 132 18.57 -12.86 -2.46
C ASP A 132 18.67 -13.56 -1.08
N LEU A 133 18.33 -14.85 -1.06
CA LEU A 133 18.36 -15.71 0.13
C LEU A 133 19.31 -16.90 0.00
N THR A 134 20.05 -17.00 -1.11
CA THR A 134 20.96 -18.13 -1.39
C THR A 134 21.99 -18.32 -0.29
N GLY A 135 22.58 -17.23 0.23
CA GLY A 135 23.58 -17.28 1.32
C GLY A 135 23.02 -17.75 2.67
N ALA A 136 21.68 -17.77 2.83
CA ALA A 136 21.00 -18.20 4.04
C ALA A 136 20.18 -19.48 3.84
N ALA A 137 20.15 -20.04 2.63
CA ALA A 137 19.29 -21.16 2.25
C ALA A 137 19.35 -22.37 3.19
N GLY A 138 20.54 -22.68 3.70
CA GLY A 138 20.79 -23.81 4.62
C GLY A 138 20.66 -23.47 6.11
N ARG A 139 20.23 -22.26 6.49
CA ARG A 139 19.99 -21.87 7.88
C ARG A 139 18.53 -22.08 8.23
N ALA A 140 18.23 -22.47 9.47
CA ALA A 140 16.87 -22.54 10.01
C ALA A 140 16.21 -21.14 9.96
N VAL A 141 14.93 -21.10 9.59
CA VAL A 141 14.17 -19.85 9.39
C VAL A 141 14.01 -19.07 10.70
N GLY A 142 14.00 -19.75 11.86
CA GLY A 142 14.04 -19.12 13.17
C GLY A 142 15.21 -18.16 13.38
N GLY A 143 16.33 -18.36 12.67
CA GLY A 143 17.52 -17.49 12.69
C GLY A 143 17.54 -16.40 11.59
N TYR A 144 16.45 -16.23 10.83
CA TYR A 144 16.35 -15.18 9.81
C TYR A 144 16.01 -13.83 10.45
N SER A 145 16.50 -12.74 9.83
CA SER A 145 15.97 -11.41 10.14
C SER A 145 14.51 -11.28 9.65
N GLY A 146 13.77 -10.31 10.19
CA GLY A 146 12.38 -10.07 9.78
C GLY A 146 12.26 -9.89 8.25
N GLY A 147 13.17 -9.10 7.65
CA GLY A 147 13.20 -8.90 6.20
C GLY A 147 13.53 -10.17 5.40
N MET A 148 14.42 -11.02 5.90
CA MET A 148 14.70 -12.32 5.27
C MET A 148 13.49 -13.26 5.37
N ARG A 149 12.87 -13.33 6.54
CA ARG A 149 11.65 -14.13 6.75
C ARG A 149 10.54 -13.67 5.83
N ARG A 150 10.31 -12.36 5.71
CA ARG A 150 9.28 -11.81 4.82
C ARG A 150 9.55 -12.11 3.35
N ARG A 151 10.80 -11.99 2.90
CA ARG A 151 11.16 -12.37 1.53
C ARG A 151 10.94 -13.86 1.26
N LEU A 152 11.28 -14.73 2.21
CA LEU A 152 11.02 -16.16 2.09
C LEU A 152 9.52 -16.48 2.08
N ASP A 153 8.70 -15.78 2.87
CA ASP A 153 7.24 -15.93 2.88
C ASP A 153 6.61 -15.56 1.53
N ILE A 154 7.06 -14.45 0.93
CA ILE A 154 6.62 -14.09 -0.43
C ILE A 154 7.10 -15.13 -1.45
N ALA A 155 8.35 -15.62 -1.34
CA ALA A 155 8.87 -16.67 -2.19
C ALA A 155 8.05 -17.97 -2.09
N ALA A 156 7.63 -18.33 -0.87
CA ALA A 156 6.75 -19.47 -0.62
C ALA A 156 5.40 -19.35 -1.35
N GLY A 157 4.81 -18.16 -1.35
CA GLY A 157 3.59 -17.87 -2.12
C GLY A 157 3.78 -17.96 -3.65
N LEU A 158 5.02 -17.92 -4.13
CA LEU A 158 5.36 -18.02 -5.55
C LEU A 158 5.88 -19.40 -5.96
N ILE A 159 5.81 -20.40 -5.09
CA ILE A 159 6.29 -21.77 -5.42
C ILE A 159 5.57 -22.32 -6.66
N VAL A 160 4.30 -22.01 -6.79
CA VAL A 160 3.53 -22.06 -8.03
C VAL A 160 3.23 -20.63 -8.44
N THR A 161 3.47 -20.26 -9.69
CA THR A 161 3.25 -18.90 -10.17
C THR A 161 1.74 -18.57 -10.14
N PRO A 162 1.26 -17.66 -9.29
CA PRO A 162 -0.14 -17.30 -9.24
C PRO A 162 -0.50 -16.30 -10.35
N ASP A 163 -1.76 -16.27 -10.75
CA ASP A 163 -2.30 -15.17 -11.59
C ASP A 163 -2.60 -13.91 -10.77
N LEU A 164 -2.89 -14.09 -9.47
CA LEU A 164 -3.17 -13.01 -8.52
C LEU A 164 -2.50 -13.30 -7.17
N LEU A 165 -1.68 -12.35 -6.74
CA LEU A 165 -0.97 -12.38 -5.46
C LEU A 165 -1.60 -11.38 -4.49
N PHE A 166 -2.03 -11.85 -3.33
CA PHE A 166 -2.46 -11.02 -2.22
C PHE A 166 -1.32 -10.84 -1.22
N LEU A 167 -0.98 -9.60 -0.93
CA LEU A 167 0.05 -9.22 0.06
C LEU A 167 -0.61 -8.45 1.20
N ASP A 168 -0.76 -9.06 2.36
CA ASP A 168 -1.34 -8.40 3.53
C ASP A 168 -0.24 -7.74 4.36
N GLU A 169 -0.17 -6.41 4.30
CA GLU A 169 0.81 -5.56 4.99
C GLU A 169 2.27 -6.06 4.83
N PRO A 170 2.80 -6.12 3.58
CA PRO A 170 4.03 -6.84 3.29
C PRO A 170 5.29 -6.28 3.95
N THR A 171 5.28 -5.04 4.45
CA THR A 171 6.46 -4.38 5.00
C THR A 171 6.31 -3.97 6.47
N THR A 172 5.20 -4.34 7.12
CA THR A 172 4.99 -4.03 8.54
C THR A 172 6.08 -4.66 9.41
N GLY A 173 6.67 -3.86 10.31
CA GLY A 173 7.73 -4.28 11.22
C GLY A 173 9.11 -4.45 10.57
N LEU A 174 9.29 -4.03 9.32
CA LEU A 174 10.59 -4.07 8.64
C LEU A 174 11.33 -2.73 8.74
N ASP A 175 12.65 -2.81 8.86
CA ASP A 175 13.53 -1.66 8.74
C ASP A 175 13.47 -1.05 7.32
N PRO A 176 13.86 0.24 7.13
CA PRO A 176 13.74 0.92 5.83
C PRO A 176 14.47 0.21 4.68
N ARG A 177 15.61 -0.42 4.94
CA ARG A 177 16.36 -1.16 3.92
C ARG A 177 15.62 -2.42 3.47
N SER A 178 15.14 -3.21 4.44
CA SER A 178 14.34 -4.41 4.17
C SER A 178 13.03 -4.08 3.45
N ARG A 179 12.39 -2.96 3.80
CA ARG A 179 11.20 -2.44 3.13
C ARG A 179 11.46 -2.15 1.65
N GLY A 180 12.53 -1.43 1.33
CA GLY A 180 12.94 -1.16 -0.05
C GLY A 180 13.21 -2.44 -0.87
N GLN A 181 13.78 -3.48 -0.25
CA GLN A 181 14.00 -4.78 -0.89
C GLN A 181 12.68 -5.49 -1.22
N VAL A 182 11.70 -5.44 -0.33
CA VAL A 182 10.36 -6.01 -0.58
C VAL A 182 9.66 -5.24 -1.70
N TRP A 183 9.75 -3.91 -1.73
CA TRP A 183 9.16 -3.10 -2.81
C TRP A 183 9.73 -3.45 -4.17
N GLU A 184 11.05 -3.58 -4.27
CA GLU A 184 11.70 -3.98 -5.52
C GLU A 184 11.24 -5.37 -5.99
N LEU A 185 11.04 -6.27 -5.04
CA LEU A 185 10.51 -7.60 -5.33
C LEU A 185 9.08 -7.56 -5.86
N VAL A 186 8.19 -6.77 -5.25
CA VAL A 186 6.80 -6.60 -5.71
C VAL A 186 6.79 -6.04 -7.14
N ARG A 187 7.63 -5.02 -7.43
CA ARG A 187 7.75 -4.48 -8.79
C ARG A 187 8.18 -5.55 -9.80
N ARG A 188 9.16 -6.40 -9.46
CA ARG A 188 9.60 -7.49 -10.35
C ARG A 188 8.52 -8.54 -10.60
N ILE A 189 7.73 -8.88 -9.58
CA ILE A 189 6.60 -9.81 -9.69
C ILE A 189 5.53 -9.22 -10.64
N ALA A 190 5.18 -7.95 -10.47
CA ALA A 190 4.23 -7.27 -11.34
C ALA A 190 4.76 -7.14 -12.77
N ALA A 191 6.02 -6.77 -12.96
CA ALA A 191 6.66 -6.69 -14.28
C ALA A 191 6.71 -8.04 -15.02
N ALA A 192 6.69 -9.16 -14.28
CA ALA A 192 6.55 -10.50 -14.83
C ALA A 192 5.10 -10.86 -15.25
N GLY A 193 4.14 -9.94 -15.08
CA GLY A 193 2.75 -10.06 -15.51
C GLY A 193 1.77 -10.55 -14.44
N ALA A 194 2.21 -10.76 -13.20
CA ALA A 194 1.31 -11.12 -12.11
C ALA A 194 0.47 -9.90 -11.68
N THR A 195 -0.79 -10.14 -11.34
CA THR A 195 -1.61 -9.14 -10.66
C THR A 195 -1.29 -9.16 -9.17
N VAL A 196 -1.12 -8.00 -8.55
CA VAL A 196 -0.85 -7.90 -7.11
C VAL A 196 -1.91 -7.02 -6.47
N LEU A 197 -2.57 -7.52 -5.42
CA LEU A 197 -3.35 -6.70 -4.50
C LEU A 197 -2.61 -6.65 -3.17
N LEU A 198 -2.13 -5.47 -2.78
CA LEU A 198 -1.46 -5.27 -1.51
C LEU A 198 -2.30 -4.42 -0.57
N THR A 199 -2.36 -4.79 0.70
CA THR A 199 -2.90 -3.93 1.74
C THR A 199 -1.77 -3.24 2.47
N THR A 200 -1.99 -2.00 2.87
CA THR A 200 -1.01 -1.25 3.65
C THR A 200 -1.68 -0.14 4.47
N GLN A 201 -1.02 0.26 5.54
CA GLN A 201 -1.31 1.51 6.25
C GLN A 201 -0.25 2.59 5.93
N TYR A 202 0.83 2.21 5.24
CA TYR A 202 1.92 3.11 4.90
C TYR A 202 1.65 3.78 3.55
N LEU A 203 1.46 5.09 3.62
CA LEU A 203 1.17 5.91 2.44
C LEU A 203 2.31 5.90 1.43
N GLU A 204 3.56 5.88 1.92
CA GLU A 204 4.74 5.77 1.08
C GLU A 204 4.77 4.47 0.27
N GLU A 205 4.38 3.33 0.88
CA GLU A 205 4.30 2.06 0.18
C GLU A 205 3.28 2.08 -0.95
N ALA A 206 2.08 2.62 -0.68
CA ALA A 206 1.04 2.79 -1.70
C ALA A 206 1.51 3.72 -2.83
N ASP A 207 2.16 4.85 -2.49
CA ASP A 207 2.69 5.83 -3.46
C ASP A 207 3.78 5.24 -4.37
N GLN A 208 4.64 4.40 -3.81
CA GLN A 208 5.78 3.81 -4.52
C GLN A 208 5.44 2.57 -5.35
N LEU A 209 4.42 1.81 -4.98
CA LEU A 209 4.14 0.51 -5.58
C LEU A 209 2.88 0.47 -6.42
N ALA A 210 1.83 1.19 -6.02
CA ALA A 210 0.51 0.95 -6.59
C ALA A 210 0.26 1.76 -7.87
N ASP A 211 -0.22 1.08 -8.91
CA ASP A 211 -0.76 1.72 -10.12
C ASP A 211 -2.11 2.37 -9.85
N GLN A 212 -2.91 1.75 -8.97
CA GLN A 212 -4.20 2.23 -8.49
C GLN A 212 -4.29 2.01 -6.99
N ILE A 213 -4.92 2.93 -6.29
CA ILE A 213 -5.09 2.92 -4.83
C ILE A 213 -6.57 3.07 -4.52
N ALA A 214 -7.12 2.17 -3.70
CA ALA A 214 -8.37 2.39 -2.98
C ALA A 214 -8.06 2.80 -1.54
N VAL A 215 -8.55 3.95 -1.14
CA VAL A 215 -8.51 4.42 0.25
C VAL A 215 -9.72 3.87 0.98
N VAL A 216 -9.47 3.11 2.04
CA VAL A 216 -10.50 2.41 2.80
C VAL A 216 -10.57 2.93 4.21
N ASP A 217 -11.78 3.22 4.65
CA ASP A 217 -12.06 3.63 6.01
C ASP A 217 -13.39 3.02 6.48
N HIS A 218 -13.43 2.54 7.73
CA HIS A 218 -14.61 1.92 8.35
C HIS A 218 -15.36 0.92 7.44
N GLY A 219 -14.61 0.05 6.74
CA GLY A 219 -15.18 -0.99 5.88
C GLY A 219 -15.72 -0.49 4.54
N ARG A 220 -15.45 0.76 4.15
CA ARG A 220 -15.91 1.37 2.89
C ARG A 220 -14.74 1.94 2.09
N ILE A 221 -14.83 1.90 0.76
CA ILE A 221 -13.91 2.66 -0.10
C ILE A 221 -14.38 4.11 -0.14
N VAL A 222 -13.53 5.02 0.38
CA VAL A 222 -13.83 6.46 0.43
C VAL A 222 -13.27 7.21 -0.78
N ALA A 223 -12.23 6.68 -1.42
CA ALA A 223 -11.68 7.22 -2.66
C ALA A 223 -10.91 6.14 -3.42
N GLU A 224 -10.85 6.27 -4.75
CA GLU A 224 -10.08 5.42 -5.64
C GLU A 224 -9.44 6.24 -6.75
N GLY A 225 -8.23 5.87 -7.16
CA GLY A 225 -7.50 6.51 -8.26
C GLY A 225 -6.01 6.18 -8.23
N THR A 226 -5.25 6.74 -9.18
CA THR A 226 -3.79 6.74 -9.10
C THR A 226 -3.33 7.65 -7.95
N SER A 227 -2.10 7.48 -7.47
CA SER A 227 -1.52 8.38 -6.47
C SER A 227 -1.65 9.86 -6.90
N ALA A 228 -1.34 10.17 -8.16
CA ALA A 228 -1.48 11.53 -8.70
C ALA A 228 -2.93 12.04 -8.67
N GLN A 229 -3.92 11.20 -9.02
CA GLN A 229 -5.34 11.57 -8.97
C GLN A 229 -5.83 11.81 -7.55
N LEU A 230 -5.41 10.98 -6.59
CA LEU A 230 -5.77 11.18 -5.18
C LEU A 230 -5.16 12.47 -4.62
N LYS A 231 -3.90 12.75 -4.92
CA LYS A 231 -3.21 13.99 -4.53
C LYS A 231 -3.89 15.23 -5.13
N SER A 232 -4.29 15.17 -6.39
CA SER A 232 -4.95 16.31 -7.06
C SER A 232 -6.35 16.63 -6.55
N ARG A 233 -7.05 15.68 -5.92
CA ARG A 233 -8.38 15.92 -5.32
C ARG A 233 -8.36 16.85 -4.12
N VAL A 234 -7.22 16.99 -3.45
CA VAL A 234 -7.12 17.74 -2.18
C VAL A 234 -6.48 19.11 -2.32
N GLY A 235 -5.84 19.39 -3.45
CA GLY A 235 -5.26 20.70 -3.70
C GLY A 235 -4.38 20.74 -4.93
N SER A 236 -4.07 21.95 -5.38
CA SER A 236 -3.20 22.19 -6.53
C SER A 236 -1.71 22.21 -6.15
N GLY A 237 -1.39 22.24 -4.87
CA GLY A 237 -0.03 22.27 -4.37
C GLY A 237 0.06 22.39 -2.86
N THR A 238 1.21 22.06 -2.31
CA THR A 238 1.56 22.29 -0.90
C THR A 238 2.75 23.22 -0.84
N LEU A 239 2.54 24.36 -0.19
CA LEU A 239 3.62 25.30 0.15
C LEU A 239 4.25 24.84 1.47
N ARG A 240 5.55 24.53 1.44
CA ARG A 240 6.34 24.20 2.64
C ARG A 240 7.31 25.31 2.91
N LEU A 241 7.32 25.76 4.15
CA LEU A 241 8.22 26.84 4.63
C LEU A 241 9.04 26.31 5.78
N ARG A 242 10.32 26.71 5.79
CA ARG A 242 11.20 26.59 6.94
C ARG A 242 11.57 28.00 7.41
N LEU A 243 11.29 28.30 8.66
CA LEU A 243 11.59 29.59 9.27
C LEU A 243 13.06 29.65 9.72
N LEU A 244 13.60 30.84 9.81
CA LEU A 244 14.91 31.09 10.46
C LEU A 244 14.78 31.03 11.98
N ASP A 245 13.62 31.36 12.52
CA ASP A 245 13.36 31.45 13.96
C ASP A 245 12.00 30.85 14.30
N GLY A 246 11.97 29.85 15.20
CA GLY A 246 10.77 29.15 15.64
C GLY A 246 9.81 30.04 16.46
N GLU A 247 10.30 31.11 17.10
CA GLU A 247 9.43 32.02 17.84
C GLU A 247 8.48 32.79 16.91
N GLN A 248 8.86 32.97 15.64
CA GLN A 248 8.04 33.60 14.61
C GLN A 248 6.94 32.70 14.05
N ARG A 249 6.84 31.44 14.46
CA ARG A 249 5.93 30.44 13.90
C ARG A 249 4.46 30.84 14.00
N ALA A 250 4.03 31.41 15.14
CA ALA A 250 2.66 31.86 15.33
C ALA A 250 2.30 33.01 14.39
N LEU A 251 3.21 33.98 14.25
CA LEU A 251 3.07 35.11 13.33
C LEU A 251 3.05 34.65 11.87
N ALA A 252 3.97 33.76 11.48
CA ALA A 252 4.01 33.17 10.14
C ALA A 252 2.68 32.49 9.77
N ARG A 253 2.14 31.70 10.70
CA ARG A 253 0.82 31.05 10.53
C ARG A 253 -0.29 32.08 10.28
N GLN A 254 -0.34 33.13 11.10
CA GLN A 254 -1.36 34.18 10.98
C GLN A 254 -1.26 34.91 9.65
N VAL A 255 -0.04 35.27 9.23
CA VAL A 255 0.22 35.98 7.97
C VAL A 255 -0.18 35.12 6.77
N LEU A 256 0.21 33.84 6.76
CA LEU A 256 -0.13 32.92 5.68
C LEU A 256 -1.63 32.67 5.59
N SER A 257 -2.31 32.45 6.73
CA SER A 257 -3.78 32.23 6.75
C SER A 257 -4.57 33.48 6.32
N GLY A 258 -4.00 34.67 6.44
CA GLY A 258 -4.62 35.92 5.98
C GLY A 258 -4.25 36.29 4.54
N ALA A 259 -3.20 35.69 3.97
CA ALA A 259 -2.73 36.02 2.63
C ALA A 259 -3.20 35.04 1.56
N LEU A 260 -3.52 33.82 1.94
CA LEU A 260 -3.84 32.73 1.03
C LEU A 260 -5.07 31.95 1.52
N ASP A 261 -5.88 31.51 0.54
CA ASP A 261 -6.97 30.56 0.83
C ASP A 261 -6.40 29.16 1.01
N GLY A 262 -6.34 28.70 2.26
CA GLY A 262 -5.84 27.37 2.59
C GLY A 262 -5.63 27.15 4.08
N THR A 263 -5.42 25.90 4.45
CA THR A 263 -5.19 25.50 5.84
C THR A 263 -3.69 25.39 6.13
N VAL A 264 -3.18 26.25 7.03
CA VAL A 264 -1.80 26.18 7.52
C VAL A 264 -1.69 25.08 8.56
N ARG A 265 -0.82 24.11 8.32
CA ARG A 265 -0.48 23.01 9.23
C ARG A 265 0.89 23.26 9.87
N LEU A 266 0.98 22.97 11.15
CA LEU A 266 2.21 23.03 11.92
C LEU A 266 2.85 21.63 11.90
N ALA A 267 4.10 21.53 11.42
CA ALA A 267 4.86 20.28 11.49
C ALA A 267 5.35 20.02 12.93
N ALA A 268 5.87 18.83 13.20
CA ALA A 268 6.52 18.51 14.48
C ALA A 268 7.80 19.37 14.69
N ASP A 269 8.55 19.65 13.61
CA ASP A 269 9.65 20.61 13.64
C ASP A 269 9.14 22.04 13.90
N PRO A 270 9.58 22.72 14.98
CA PRO A 270 9.15 24.08 15.30
C PRO A 270 9.42 25.11 14.20
N LEU A 271 10.39 24.86 13.34
CA LEU A 271 10.76 25.74 12.24
C LEU A 271 9.91 25.51 10.98
N ALA A 272 9.18 24.40 10.88
CA ALA A 272 8.49 24.01 9.66
C ALA A 272 6.98 24.28 9.72
N LEU A 273 6.44 24.82 8.62
CA LEU A 273 5.01 24.98 8.35
C LEU A 273 4.72 24.43 6.96
N SER A 274 3.52 23.92 6.79
CA SER A 274 2.98 23.59 5.46
C SER A 274 1.61 24.19 5.27
N MET A 275 1.29 24.53 4.03
CA MET A 275 -0.01 25.06 3.65
C MET A 275 -0.49 24.35 2.39
N LEU A 276 -1.64 23.73 2.48
CA LEU A 276 -2.33 23.16 1.34
C LEU A 276 -3.02 24.30 0.58
N LEU A 277 -2.67 24.47 -0.70
CA LEU A 277 -3.27 25.47 -1.57
C LEU A 277 -4.55 24.88 -2.17
N THR A 278 -5.69 25.44 -1.81
CA THR A 278 -6.97 25.16 -2.48
C THR A 278 -6.94 25.79 -3.86
N ALA A 279 -7.14 24.98 -4.86
CA ALA A 279 -6.81 25.16 -6.26
C ALA A 279 -7.09 26.55 -6.86
N PRO A 280 -6.10 27.19 -7.48
CA PRO A 280 -6.32 27.92 -8.70
C PRO A 280 -6.30 26.97 -9.89
N ALA A 281 -7.18 27.19 -10.85
CA ALA A 281 -7.27 26.38 -12.06
C ALA A 281 -6.06 26.54 -12.99
N ASP A 282 -5.20 27.56 -12.77
CA ASP A 282 -4.04 27.88 -13.61
C ASP A 282 -2.74 27.78 -12.79
N PRO A 283 -1.72 27.01 -13.25
CA PRO A 283 -0.39 26.97 -12.65
C PRO A 283 0.29 28.35 -12.49
N ALA A 284 -0.03 29.33 -13.37
CA ALA A 284 0.49 30.70 -13.25
C ALA A 284 -0.04 31.41 -11.99
N ASP A 285 -1.23 31.09 -11.55
CA ASP A 285 -1.84 31.64 -10.34
C ASP A 285 -1.13 31.15 -9.07
N VAL A 286 -0.59 29.93 -9.08
CA VAL A 286 0.17 29.38 -7.95
C VAL A 286 1.44 30.20 -7.69
N GLY A 287 2.19 30.56 -8.77
CA GLY A 287 3.37 31.41 -8.67
C GLY A 287 3.06 32.80 -8.07
N ARG A 288 1.92 33.38 -8.48
CA ARG A 288 1.44 34.66 -7.95
C ARG A 288 1.09 34.56 -6.45
N LEU A 289 0.38 33.50 -6.05
CA LEU A 289 0.03 33.25 -4.65
C LEU A 289 1.27 33.10 -3.77
N VAL A 290 2.26 32.33 -4.24
CA VAL A 290 3.54 32.18 -3.55
C VAL A 290 4.26 33.52 -3.39
N GLY A 291 4.29 34.34 -4.47
CA GLY A 291 4.85 35.69 -4.43
C GLY A 291 4.17 36.59 -3.39
N GLN A 292 2.83 36.57 -3.35
CA GLN A 292 2.05 37.30 -2.35
C GLN A 292 2.37 36.85 -0.91
N ALA A 293 2.44 35.54 -0.67
CA ALA A 293 2.79 35.00 0.63
C ALA A 293 4.16 35.47 1.10
N MET A 294 5.16 35.41 0.22
CA MET A 294 6.52 35.88 0.54
C MET A 294 6.58 37.37 0.82
N THR A 295 5.86 38.17 0.05
CA THR A 295 5.78 39.62 0.28
C THR A 295 5.19 39.92 1.68
N ARG A 296 4.08 39.24 2.03
CA ARG A 296 3.44 39.42 3.35
C ARG A 296 4.32 38.96 4.51
N LEU A 297 5.04 37.86 4.36
CA LEU A 297 6.00 37.39 5.37
C LEU A 297 7.15 38.39 5.55
N ALA A 298 7.68 38.95 4.46
CA ALA A 298 8.72 39.96 4.50
C ALA A 298 8.25 41.27 5.17
N GLU A 299 7.05 41.75 4.84
CA GLU A 299 6.40 42.90 5.49
C GLU A 299 6.24 42.69 7.01
N ALA A 300 5.88 41.48 7.42
CA ALA A 300 5.79 41.09 8.83
C ALA A 300 7.16 40.78 9.49
N ARG A 301 8.28 40.96 8.78
CA ARG A 301 9.64 40.62 9.23
C ARG A 301 9.84 39.19 9.68
N VAL A 302 9.12 38.26 9.08
CA VAL A 302 9.27 36.80 9.30
C VAL A 302 10.40 36.29 8.41
N GLY A 303 11.45 35.75 9.06
CA GLY A 303 12.60 35.17 8.35
C GLY A 303 12.31 33.78 7.81
N VAL A 304 12.42 33.59 6.48
CA VAL A 304 12.23 32.30 5.81
C VAL A 304 13.59 31.78 5.35
N ALA A 305 13.97 30.58 5.83
CA ALA A 305 15.20 29.91 5.44
C ALA A 305 15.02 29.14 4.12
N GLU A 306 13.86 28.51 3.94
CA GLU A 306 13.54 27.71 2.77
C GLU A 306 12.05 27.80 2.44
N LEU A 307 11.73 27.83 1.15
CA LEU A 307 10.39 27.74 0.64
C LEU A 307 10.36 26.76 -0.51
N THR A 308 9.50 25.73 -0.39
CA THR A 308 9.32 24.72 -1.41
C THR A 308 7.84 24.65 -1.81
N LEU A 309 7.58 24.71 -3.09
CA LEU A 309 6.28 24.41 -3.65
C LEU A 309 6.32 23.01 -4.25
N GLY A 310 5.50 22.12 -3.76
CA GLY A 310 5.39 20.74 -4.22
C GLY A 310 3.95 20.33 -4.49
N GLN A 311 3.77 19.15 -5.04
CA GLN A 311 2.45 18.53 -5.07
C GLN A 311 2.03 18.13 -3.64
N PRO A 312 0.72 18.04 -3.34
CA PRO A 312 0.25 17.48 -2.09
C PRO A 312 0.84 16.09 -1.88
N SER A 313 1.14 15.74 -0.63
CA SER A 313 1.53 14.37 -0.29
C SER A 313 0.32 13.45 -0.26
N LEU A 314 0.55 12.14 -0.33
CA LEU A 314 -0.53 11.18 -0.15
C LEU A 314 -1.08 11.23 1.29
N ASP A 315 -0.24 11.64 2.29
CA ASP A 315 -0.67 11.90 3.68
C ASP A 315 -1.70 13.02 3.77
N GLU A 316 -1.45 14.11 3.05
CA GLU A 316 -2.39 15.24 2.99
C GLU A 316 -3.70 14.83 2.31
N ALA A 317 -3.61 14.01 1.24
CA ALA A 317 -4.76 13.45 0.57
C ALA A 317 -5.56 12.53 1.49
N PHE A 318 -4.90 11.59 2.15
CA PHE A 318 -5.53 10.66 3.07
C PHE A 318 -6.27 11.38 4.20
N LEU A 319 -5.59 12.32 4.88
CA LEU A 319 -6.18 13.09 5.97
C LEU A 319 -7.42 13.90 5.53
N THR A 320 -7.40 14.44 4.31
CA THR A 320 -8.53 15.21 3.80
C THR A 320 -9.72 14.30 3.44
N LEU A 321 -9.44 13.10 2.93
CA LEU A 321 -10.46 12.14 2.49
C LEU A 321 -11.11 11.38 3.66
N THR A 322 -10.37 11.12 4.74
CA THR A 322 -10.85 10.33 5.90
C THR A 322 -11.21 11.19 7.10
N GLY A 323 -10.73 12.45 7.18
CA GLY A 323 -10.94 13.35 8.32
C GLY A 323 -10.04 13.09 9.52
N HIS A 324 -9.17 12.06 9.47
CA HIS A 324 -8.21 11.73 10.53
C HIS A 324 -6.84 11.33 9.93
N PRO A 325 -5.72 11.56 10.67
CA PRO A 325 -4.39 11.22 10.17
C PRO A 325 -4.24 9.71 10.02
N ALA A 326 -3.47 9.29 9.01
CA ALA A 326 -2.89 7.96 9.02
C ALA A 326 -2.09 7.84 10.33
N THR A 327 -2.25 6.72 11.05
CA THR A 327 -1.56 6.53 12.33
C THR A 327 -0.06 6.51 12.04
N PRO A 328 0.74 7.45 12.63
CA PRO A 328 2.18 7.39 12.44
C PRO A 328 2.68 6.07 13.04
N ASP A 329 3.70 5.48 12.39
CA ASP A 329 4.47 4.39 12.98
C ASP A 329 4.85 4.80 14.41
N ARG A 330 4.35 4.11 15.39
CA ARG A 330 5.01 4.10 16.69
C ARG A 330 6.31 3.33 16.44
N GLU A 331 7.39 4.05 16.21
CA GLU A 331 8.71 3.47 16.44
C GLU A 331 8.67 2.91 17.87
N ASP A 332 8.76 1.58 17.97
CA ASP A 332 8.99 0.90 19.24
C ASP A 332 10.28 1.49 19.80
N VAL A 333 10.13 2.40 20.77
CA VAL A 333 11.24 2.83 21.62
C VAL A 333 11.54 1.59 22.47
N PRO A 334 12.72 1.00 22.34
CA PRO A 334 13.08 -0.13 23.21
C PRO A 334 13.14 0.38 24.65
N ALA A 335 12.43 -0.31 25.54
CA ALA A 335 12.47 -0.11 26.98
C ALA A 335 13.83 -0.54 27.56
#